data_6c43b6cb4d6328003ee42881c9928423
#
_entry.id   6c43b6cb4d6328003ee42881c9928423
#
_cell.length_a   1.000
_cell.length_b   1.000
_cell.length_c   1.000
_cell.angle_alpha   90.00
_cell.angle_beta   90.00
_cell.angle_gamma   90.00
#
_symmetry.space_group_name_H-M   'P 1'
#
loop_
_entity.id
_entity.type
_entity.pdbx_description
1 polymer ?
#
loop_
_entity_poly.entity_id
_entity_poly.type
_entity_poly.pdbx_seq_one_letter_code
_entity_poly.pdbx_strand_id
1 'polypeptide(L)'
;MKANRKLLLSSISTHLSLFILAVTSTLLIIIVALNYRSSRNLVKEESIEHAQSALDNTILRIDNVLTSVETAVHNISLMVKDNIDTPDYMYDVTRLLLVNNLYISGSAVAFEPNYYQEKGHFYSPYSYRENDEILSKQLGNKDYDYHYMDWYQIPK
;
A
#
# COMPACT_ATOMS: atom_id res chain seq x y z
N MET A 1 28.04 -66.80 -49.64
CA MET A 1 26.85 -66.77 -48.73
C MET A 1 26.99 -66.03 -47.41
N LYS A 2 28.18 -65.64 -46.93
CA LYS A 2 28.40 -64.98 -45.65
C LYS A 2 28.16 -63.40 -45.68
N ALA A 3 28.34 -62.79 -46.84
CA ALA A 3 28.22 -61.34 -46.94
C ALA A 3 26.71 -60.80 -46.81
N ASN A 4 25.76 -61.54 -47.41
CA ASN A 4 24.33 -61.16 -47.35
C ASN A 4 23.72 -61.27 -45.96
N ARG A 5 24.24 -62.19 -45.10
CA ARG A 5 23.75 -62.37 -43.74
C ARG A 5 24.16 -61.21 -42.84
N LYS A 6 25.33 -60.61 -43.02
CA LYS A 6 25.80 -59.44 -42.28
C LYS A 6 25.03 -58.18 -42.65
N LEU A 7 24.69 -58.01 -43.92
CA LEU A 7 23.85 -56.85 -44.38
C LEU A 7 22.43 -56.94 -43.86
N LEU A 8 21.81 -58.09 -43.82
CA LEU A 8 20.46 -58.29 -43.27
C LEU A 8 20.44 -58.14 -41.75
N LEU A 9 21.46 -58.59 -41.03
CA LEU A 9 21.58 -58.41 -39.59
C LEU A 9 21.86 -56.98 -39.22
N SER A 10 22.61 -56.18 -40.00
CA SER A 10 22.86 -54.80 -39.81
C SER A 10 21.57 -53.96 -40.08
N SER A 11 20.77 -54.36 -41.08
CA SER A 11 19.48 -53.74 -41.37
C SER A 11 18.45 -53.95 -40.27
N ILE A 12 18.34 -55.13 -39.69
CA ILE A 12 17.42 -55.44 -38.58
C ILE A 12 17.86 -54.71 -37.31
N SER A 13 19.14 -54.68 -36.99
CA SER A 13 19.71 -53.99 -35.85
C SER A 13 19.43 -52.47 -35.93
N THR A 14 19.57 -51.90 -37.16
CA THR A 14 19.35 -50.49 -37.40
C THR A 14 17.88 -50.12 -37.25
N HIS A 15 16.95 -50.94 -37.76
CA HIS A 15 15.53 -50.73 -37.60
C HIS A 15 15.07 -50.84 -36.13
N LEU A 16 15.60 -51.83 -35.40
CA LEU A 16 15.31 -51.98 -33.98
C LEU A 16 15.81 -50.78 -33.16
N SER A 17 17.05 -50.33 -33.45
CA SER A 17 17.63 -49.16 -32.80
C SER A 17 16.81 -47.87 -33.07
N LEU A 18 16.38 -47.69 -34.31
CA LEU A 18 15.52 -46.55 -34.71
C LEU A 18 14.15 -46.61 -34.06
N PHE A 19 13.57 -47.79 -33.94
CA PHE A 19 12.29 -47.98 -33.26
C PHE A 19 12.39 -47.65 -31.74
N ILE A 20 13.42 -48.14 -31.08
CA ILE A 20 13.67 -47.84 -29.66
C ILE A 20 13.87 -46.30 -29.47
N LEU A 21 14.67 -45.68 -30.35
CA LEU A 21 14.87 -44.23 -30.30
C LEU A 21 13.59 -43.46 -30.49
N ALA A 22 12.73 -43.85 -31.43
CA ALA A 22 11.46 -43.22 -31.68
C ALA A 22 10.53 -43.33 -30.47
N VAL A 23 10.41 -44.52 -29.87
CA VAL A 23 9.57 -44.75 -28.68
C VAL A 23 10.07 -43.94 -27.48
N THR A 24 11.37 -43.96 -27.20
CA THR A 24 11.97 -43.22 -26.08
C THR A 24 11.81 -41.71 -26.27
N SER A 25 12.02 -41.18 -27.47
CA SER A 25 11.82 -39.76 -27.79
C SER A 25 10.37 -39.35 -27.62
N THR A 26 9.41 -40.17 -28.06
CA THR A 26 7.97 -39.89 -27.91
C THR A 26 7.57 -39.85 -26.44
N LEU A 27 8.04 -40.83 -25.64
CA LEU A 27 7.77 -40.82 -24.19
C LEU A 27 8.36 -39.61 -23.49
N LEU A 28 9.56 -39.20 -23.87
CA LEU A 28 10.24 -38.06 -23.30
C LEU A 28 9.48 -36.76 -23.62
N ILE A 29 9.02 -36.61 -24.85
CA ILE A 29 8.18 -35.44 -25.26
C ILE A 29 6.88 -35.39 -24.46
N ILE A 30 6.21 -36.52 -24.26
CA ILE A 30 4.97 -36.60 -23.48
C ILE A 30 5.23 -36.19 -22.03
N ILE A 31 6.27 -36.71 -21.40
CA ILE A 31 6.65 -36.39 -20.02
C ILE A 31 6.95 -34.90 -19.89
N VAL A 32 7.73 -34.31 -20.78
CA VAL A 32 8.08 -32.91 -20.78
C VAL A 32 6.81 -32.04 -20.96
N ALA A 33 5.93 -32.43 -21.88
CA ALA A 33 4.67 -31.69 -22.11
C ALA A 33 3.73 -31.70 -20.88
N LEU A 34 3.61 -32.83 -20.21
CA LEU A 34 2.82 -32.97 -18.98
C LEU A 34 3.43 -32.16 -17.84
N ASN A 35 4.75 -32.26 -17.63
CA ASN A 35 5.43 -31.44 -16.61
C ASN A 35 5.33 -29.95 -16.89
N TYR A 36 5.47 -29.53 -18.13
CA TYR A 36 5.32 -28.11 -18.50
C TYR A 36 3.91 -27.57 -18.18
N ARG A 37 2.86 -28.33 -18.53
CA ARG A 37 1.47 -27.96 -18.21
C ARG A 37 1.24 -27.88 -16.71
N SER A 38 1.69 -28.88 -15.96
CA SER A 38 1.53 -28.93 -14.50
C SER A 38 2.27 -27.77 -13.82
N SER A 39 3.53 -27.57 -14.19
CA SER A 39 4.36 -26.48 -13.65
C SER A 39 3.78 -25.12 -13.96
N ARG A 40 3.29 -24.89 -15.18
CA ARG A 40 2.67 -23.60 -15.55
C ARG A 40 1.41 -23.30 -14.74
N ASN A 41 0.57 -24.30 -14.49
CA ASN A 41 -0.64 -24.10 -13.71
C ASN A 41 -0.30 -23.83 -12.24
N LEU A 42 0.64 -24.56 -11.67
CA LEU A 42 1.12 -24.38 -10.30
C LEU A 42 1.69 -22.96 -10.08
N VAL A 43 2.60 -22.53 -10.96
CA VAL A 43 3.20 -21.18 -10.89
C VAL A 43 2.14 -20.09 -11.02
N LYS A 44 1.13 -20.29 -11.88
CA LYS A 44 0.04 -19.32 -12.03
C LYS A 44 -0.81 -19.22 -10.77
N GLU A 45 -1.17 -20.35 -10.18
CA GLU A 45 -1.98 -20.42 -8.96
C GLU A 45 -1.24 -19.78 -7.78
N GLU A 46 0.02 -20.16 -7.58
CA GLU A 46 0.90 -19.58 -6.56
C GLU A 46 1.10 -18.07 -6.74
N SER A 47 1.26 -17.60 -7.98
CA SER A 47 1.39 -16.16 -8.27
C SER A 47 0.12 -15.38 -7.94
N ILE A 48 -1.06 -15.96 -8.17
CA ILE A 48 -2.35 -15.35 -7.82
C ILE A 48 -2.50 -15.28 -6.29
N GLU A 49 -2.21 -16.38 -5.57
CA GLU A 49 -2.28 -16.42 -4.11
C GLU A 49 -1.33 -15.41 -3.47
N HIS A 50 -0.09 -15.31 -3.97
CA HIS A 50 0.87 -14.31 -3.50
C HIS A 50 0.39 -12.88 -3.76
N ALA A 51 -0.19 -12.61 -4.93
CA ALA A 51 -0.73 -11.30 -5.26
C ALA A 51 -1.93 -10.93 -4.36
N GLN A 52 -2.82 -11.88 -4.10
CA GLN A 52 -3.96 -11.70 -3.20
C GLN A 52 -3.48 -11.44 -1.76
N SER A 53 -2.58 -12.25 -1.23
CA SER A 53 -2.01 -12.05 0.10
C SER A 53 -1.30 -10.70 0.24
N ALA A 54 -0.58 -10.25 -0.77
CA ALA A 54 0.07 -8.94 -0.77
C ALA A 54 -0.97 -7.80 -0.78
N LEU A 55 -2.07 -7.96 -1.52
CA LEU A 55 -3.17 -7.01 -1.56
C LEU A 55 -3.86 -6.92 -0.19
N ASP A 56 -4.22 -8.07 0.39
CA ASP A 56 -4.90 -8.13 1.69
C ASP A 56 -4.03 -7.52 2.81
N ASN A 57 -2.73 -7.81 2.83
CA ASN A 57 -1.80 -7.18 3.76
C ASN A 57 -1.71 -5.67 3.56
N THR A 58 -1.77 -5.20 2.32
CA THR A 58 -1.75 -3.76 2.02
C THR A 58 -3.03 -3.08 2.51
N ILE A 59 -4.20 -3.70 2.28
CA ILE A 59 -5.49 -3.21 2.76
C ILE A 59 -5.49 -3.11 4.30
N LEU A 60 -5.08 -4.19 4.99
CA LEU A 60 -4.99 -4.19 6.45
C LEU A 60 -4.04 -3.11 6.98
N ARG A 61 -2.93 -2.87 6.30
CA ARG A 61 -1.99 -1.79 6.67
C ARG A 61 -2.61 -0.41 6.51
N ILE A 62 -3.32 -0.17 5.42
CA ILE A 62 -4.04 1.10 5.18
C ILE A 62 -5.12 1.30 6.25
N ASP A 63 -5.91 0.28 6.52
CA ASP A 63 -6.97 0.31 7.54
C ASP A 63 -6.42 0.63 8.93
N ASN A 64 -5.32 0.00 9.31
CA ASN A 64 -4.64 0.28 10.58
C ASN A 64 -4.15 1.73 10.68
N VAL A 65 -3.59 2.28 9.59
CA VAL A 65 -3.15 3.68 9.55
C VAL A 65 -4.34 4.62 9.69
N LEU A 66 -5.42 4.39 8.92
CA LEU A 66 -6.62 5.21 8.97
C LEU A 66 -7.27 5.18 10.35
N THR A 67 -7.43 3.99 10.95
CA THR A 67 -7.98 3.84 12.30
C THR A 67 -7.11 4.53 13.36
N SER A 68 -5.79 4.46 13.21
CA SER A 68 -4.86 5.16 14.10
C SER A 68 -5.02 6.68 14.01
N VAL A 69 -5.14 7.21 12.80
CA VAL A 69 -5.36 8.64 12.56
C VAL A 69 -6.72 9.09 13.10
N GLU A 70 -7.79 8.34 12.82
CA GLU A 70 -9.14 8.62 13.31
C GLU A 70 -9.18 8.66 14.83
N THR A 71 -8.59 7.67 15.49
CA THR A 71 -8.50 7.63 16.96
C THR A 71 -7.72 8.80 17.52
N ALA A 72 -6.60 9.16 16.89
CA ALA A 72 -5.78 10.29 17.30
C ALA A 72 -6.55 11.61 17.16
N VAL A 73 -7.26 11.82 16.05
CA VAL A 73 -8.10 13.01 15.83
C VAL A 73 -9.25 13.07 16.83
N HIS A 74 -9.90 11.94 17.12
CA HIS A 74 -10.95 11.88 18.13
C HIS A 74 -10.43 12.31 19.51
N ASN A 75 -9.31 11.78 19.95
CA ASN A 75 -8.71 12.16 21.24
C ASN A 75 -8.34 13.64 21.29
N ILE A 76 -7.80 14.18 20.22
CA ILE A 76 -7.47 15.61 20.11
C ILE A 76 -8.74 16.46 20.13
N SER A 77 -9.83 16.04 19.51
CA SER A 77 -11.09 16.78 19.55
C SER A 77 -11.65 16.93 20.97
N LEU A 78 -11.47 15.91 21.81
CA LEU A 78 -11.81 16.00 23.23
C LEU A 78 -10.92 17.01 23.97
N MET A 79 -9.60 16.99 23.70
CA MET A 79 -8.67 17.98 24.29
C MET A 79 -9.01 19.41 23.87
N VAL A 80 -9.37 19.64 22.59
CA VAL A 80 -9.84 20.94 22.13
C VAL A 80 -11.09 21.38 22.90
N LYS A 81 -12.07 20.48 23.05
CA LYS A 81 -13.32 20.77 23.76
C LYS A 81 -13.10 21.12 25.23
N ASP A 82 -12.23 20.34 25.91
CA ASP A 82 -11.96 20.53 27.33
C ASP A 82 -11.14 21.79 27.62
N ASN A 83 -10.43 22.33 26.63
CA ASN A 83 -9.57 23.51 26.77
C ASN A 83 -10.00 24.67 25.85
N ILE A 84 -11.27 24.68 25.45
CA ILE A 84 -11.79 25.64 24.49
C ILE A 84 -11.59 27.11 24.93
N ASP A 85 -11.56 27.38 26.23
CA ASP A 85 -11.35 28.71 26.80
C ASP A 85 -9.88 29.13 26.84
N THR A 86 -8.95 28.30 26.36
CA THR A 86 -7.53 28.56 26.38
C THR A 86 -6.97 28.56 24.96
N PRO A 87 -7.12 29.66 24.19
CA PRO A 87 -6.78 29.68 22.76
C PRO A 87 -5.32 29.32 22.46
N ASP A 88 -4.37 29.80 23.25
CA ASP A 88 -2.95 29.53 23.00
C ASP A 88 -2.57 28.04 23.16
N TYR A 89 -3.30 27.29 23.97
CA TYR A 89 -3.12 25.85 24.10
C TYR A 89 -3.44 25.06 22.81
N MET A 90 -4.18 25.63 21.89
CA MET A 90 -4.51 25.00 20.61
C MET A 90 -3.27 24.73 19.73
N TYR A 91 -2.21 25.50 19.89
CA TYR A 91 -0.93 25.22 19.24
C TYR A 91 -0.28 23.93 19.79
N ASP A 92 -0.34 23.72 21.10
CA ASP A 92 0.17 22.50 21.74
C ASP A 92 -0.66 21.29 21.31
N VAL A 93 -1.97 21.44 21.22
CA VAL A 93 -2.89 20.39 20.77
C VAL A 93 -2.59 19.96 19.34
N THR A 94 -2.45 20.90 18.40
CA THR A 94 -2.11 20.58 17.01
C THR A 94 -0.72 19.95 16.88
N ARG A 95 0.25 20.40 17.68
CA ARG A 95 1.61 19.84 17.74
C ARG A 95 1.61 18.42 18.30
N LEU A 96 0.85 18.17 19.37
CA LEU A 96 0.76 16.87 20.04
C LEU A 96 0.27 15.77 19.09
N LEU A 97 -0.66 16.09 18.20
CA LEU A 97 -1.17 15.16 17.19
C LEU A 97 -0.05 14.66 16.27
N LEU A 98 0.84 15.56 15.83
CA LEU A 98 1.97 15.21 14.98
C LEU A 98 3.04 14.43 15.75
N VAL A 99 3.35 14.84 16.99
CA VAL A 99 4.36 14.15 17.81
C VAL A 99 3.99 12.69 18.02
N ASN A 100 2.71 12.41 18.28
CA ASN A 100 2.23 11.08 18.62
C ASN A 100 1.85 10.24 17.39
N ASN A 101 1.82 10.81 16.18
CA ASN A 101 1.41 10.09 14.97
C ASN A 101 2.30 10.46 13.78
N LEU A 102 3.15 9.52 13.37
CA LEU A 102 4.09 9.70 12.26
C LEU A 102 3.42 9.78 10.87
N TYR A 103 2.19 9.32 10.76
CA TYR A 103 1.44 9.34 9.49
C TYR A 103 0.75 10.69 9.23
N ILE A 104 0.76 11.59 10.22
CA ILE A 104 0.17 12.92 10.09
C ILE A 104 1.28 13.93 9.80
N SER A 105 1.18 14.59 8.66
CA SER A 105 2.13 15.63 8.21
C SER A 105 1.71 17.05 8.62
N GLY A 106 0.42 17.27 8.91
CA GLY A 106 -0.10 18.57 9.34
C GLY A 106 -1.41 18.44 10.11
N SER A 107 -1.65 19.36 11.03
CA SER A 107 -2.85 19.45 11.85
C SER A 107 -3.25 20.90 12.07
N ALA A 108 -4.52 21.19 11.93
CA ALA A 108 -5.10 22.51 12.23
C ALA A 108 -6.35 22.37 13.10
N VAL A 109 -6.54 23.33 13.97
CA VAL A 109 -7.81 23.58 14.64
C VAL A 109 -8.29 24.95 14.17
N ALA A 110 -9.41 25.01 13.47
CA ALA A 110 -9.94 26.24 12.89
C ALA A 110 -11.20 26.68 13.62
N PHE A 111 -11.29 27.97 13.91
CA PHE A 111 -12.40 28.58 14.61
C PHE A 111 -13.22 29.46 13.69
N GLU A 112 -14.48 29.66 14.05
CA GLU A 112 -15.37 30.64 13.41
C GLU A 112 -14.80 32.06 13.52
N PRO A 113 -15.16 32.95 12.58
CA PRO A 113 -14.71 34.34 12.62
C PRO A 113 -14.95 34.99 13.97
N ASN A 114 -13.92 35.60 14.56
CA ASN A 114 -13.97 36.31 15.84
C ASN A 114 -14.45 35.44 17.03
N TYR A 115 -14.31 34.12 16.96
CA TYR A 115 -14.64 33.20 18.07
C TYR A 115 -13.95 33.65 19.38
N TYR A 116 -12.65 33.94 19.30
CA TYR A 116 -11.91 34.64 20.35
C TYR A 116 -11.70 36.10 19.94
N GLN A 117 -12.29 37.03 20.66
CA GLN A 117 -12.22 38.46 20.32
C GLN A 117 -10.77 38.95 20.25
N GLU A 118 -9.90 38.48 21.16
CA GLU A 118 -8.48 38.86 21.20
C GLU A 118 -7.64 38.26 20.06
N LYS A 119 -8.10 37.20 19.40
CA LYS A 119 -7.39 36.55 18.27
C LYS A 119 -7.83 37.10 16.91
N GLY A 120 -8.93 37.86 16.87
CA GLY A 120 -9.43 38.50 15.66
C GLY A 120 -10.21 37.58 14.71
N HIS A 121 -10.32 38.00 13.46
CA HIS A 121 -11.19 37.35 12.47
C HIS A 121 -10.69 35.96 12.07
N PHE A 122 -9.38 35.79 11.93
CA PHE A 122 -8.78 34.52 11.57
C PHE A 122 -8.06 33.94 12.77
N TYR A 123 -8.51 32.77 13.22
CA TYR A 123 -7.76 32.02 14.24
C TYR A 123 -7.81 30.53 13.93
N SER A 124 -6.67 30.05 13.45
CA SER A 124 -6.48 28.63 13.15
C SER A 124 -5.03 28.23 13.44
N PRO A 125 -4.73 27.76 14.67
CA PRO A 125 -3.46 27.14 14.99
C PRO A 125 -3.20 25.94 14.08
N TYR A 126 -2.03 25.94 13.44
CA TYR A 126 -1.61 24.92 12.51
C TYR A 126 -0.18 24.47 12.82
N SER A 127 0.01 23.16 12.96
CA SER A 127 1.32 22.54 13.08
C SER A 127 1.58 21.63 11.90
N TYR A 128 2.83 21.58 11.44
CA TYR A 128 3.23 20.77 10.28
C TYR A 128 4.67 20.27 10.42
N ARG A 129 4.99 19.17 9.71
CA ARG A 129 6.35 18.65 9.61
C ARG A 129 7.09 19.29 8.44
N GLU A 130 8.29 19.73 8.71
CA GLU A 130 9.22 20.21 7.71
C GLU A 130 10.65 19.83 8.15
N ASN A 131 11.40 19.13 7.29
CA ASN A 131 12.77 18.67 7.56
C ASN A 131 12.95 17.98 8.93
N ASP A 132 12.03 17.04 9.25
CA ASP A 132 11.96 16.30 10.53
C ASP A 132 11.69 17.17 11.78
N GLU A 133 11.43 18.43 11.62
CA GLU A 133 10.98 19.32 12.69
C GLU A 133 9.47 19.56 12.63
N ILE A 134 8.87 19.82 13.80
CA ILE A 134 7.45 20.21 13.88
C ILE A 134 7.40 21.71 14.13
N LEU A 135 6.92 22.44 13.15
CA LEU A 135 6.74 23.88 13.18
C LEU A 135 5.25 24.20 13.39
N SER A 136 5.01 25.35 14.02
CA SER A 136 3.64 25.84 14.24
C SER A 136 3.49 27.26 13.76
N LYS A 137 2.34 27.57 13.17
CA LYS A 137 1.99 28.93 12.70
C LYS A 137 0.49 29.16 12.75
N GLN A 138 0.09 30.43 12.66
CA GLN A 138 -1.27 30.82 12.38
C GLN A 138 -1.61 30.53 10.91
N LEU A 139 -2.68 29.80 10.67
CA LEU A 139 -3.27 29.61 9.35
C LEU A 139 -4.43 30.57 9.16
N GLY A 140 -4.50 31.18 7.99
CA GLY A 140 -5.54 32.16 7.67
C GLY A 140 -5.08 33.61 7.82
N ASN A 141 -5.38 34.37 6.78
CA ASN A 141 -5.16 35.80 6.67
C ASN A 141 -6.03 36.33 5.52
N LYS A 142 -5.89 37.63 5.16
CA LYS A 142 -6.66 38.22 4.09
C LYS A 142 -6.48 37.62 2.70
N ASP A 143 -5.30 37.01 2.46
CA ASP A 143 -4.97 36.38 1.18
C ASP A 143 -5.33 34.89 1.17
N TYR A 144 -5.49 34.29 2.35
CA TYR A 144 -5.91 32.89 2.54
C TYR A 144 -7.01 32.82 3.59
N ASP A 145 -8.23 32.95 3.12
CA ASP A 145 -9.43 32.81 3.97
C ASP A 145 -9.87 31.34 4.01
N TYR A 146 -9.52 30.64 5.09
CA TYR A 146 -9.83 29.24 5.27
C TYR A 146 -11.32 28.94 5.41
N HIS A 147 -12.14 29.94 5.77
CA HIS A 147 -13.57 29.75 5.95
C HIS A 147 -14.29 29.32 4.66
N TYR A 148 -13.69 29.59 3.49
CA TYR A 148 -14.20 29.17 2.18
C TYR A 148 -13.54 27.89 1.64
N MET A 149 -12.65 27.25 2.39
CA MET A 149 -11.94 26.04 1.95
C MET A 149 -12.74 24.79 2.28
N ASP A 150 -12.67 23.79 1.39
CA ASP A 150 -13.39 22.52 1.52
C ASP A 150 -13.08 21.80 2.83
N TRP A 151 -11.82 21.79 3.26
CA TRP A 151 -11.42 21.14 4.51
C TRP A 151 -12.05 21.75 5.77
N TYR A 152 -12.51 23.01 5.70
CA TYR A 152 -13.25 23.70 6.76
C TYR A 152 -14.77 23.55 6.61
N GLN A 153 -15.28 23.58 5.37
CA GLN A 153 -16.72 23.56 5.09
C GLN A 153 -17.35 22.17 5.14
N ILE A 154 -16.62 21.14 4.63
CA ILE A 154 -17.16 19.77 4.53
C ILE A 154 -17.43 19.11 5.90
N PRO A 155 -16.59 19.29 6.95
CA PRO A 155 -16.82 18.66 8.26
C PRO A 155 -17.93 19.30 9.11
N LYS A 156 -18.55 20.40 8.68
CA LYS A 156 -19.58 21.14 9.45
C LYS A 156 -20.93 20.44 9.49
#